data_d6ca1bf04c2cc22ac2f14d043560d2b7
#
_entry.id   d6ca1bf04c2cc22ac2f14d043560d2b7
#
_cell.length_a   1.000
_cell.length_b   1.000
_cell.length_c   1.000
_cell.angle_alpha   90.00
_cell.angle_beta   90.00
_cell.angle_gamma   90.00
#
_symmetry.space_group_name_H-M   'P 1'
#
loop_
_entity.id
_entity.type
_entity.pdbx_description
1 polymer ?
#
loop_
_entity_poly.entity_id
_entity_poly.type
_entity_poly.pdbx_seq_one_letter_code
_entity_poly.pdbx_strand_id
1 'polypeptide(L)'
;PNMLDEVPSSESIKLMGTGEIIPFEAHPEEELIISAPDQHEDNAQPKDIPSNNDNDQQEQSLRPVHPRIANEVQIERIIDSINAPGPLTRSRATQLANFYGHFAFVSIIEPKKVEEAFMEPEWIQAMQEELQQFELNNVWELVKRPDPRKHNIIGTKWIYRNKQDEHGQVVRNKARLVAQVYTQVEGIDFDETFAPVARLEAICILLAYANHHNILLYQMDVKSAFLNGKIEEEVYVAQPPGFEDPKHPDMVYKLNKALYGLKQAPRAWYDTLKYFLKSKGFIPGSLDPTLFTKTYDGEMFVCQIYVDDIIFGCTNQKYSEEFGYMMQEQYQMSMMGELKFFLGLQIRQQRNGIFISQEKYLKDCLKKFGMQDCKGFTTPMLAKHHLGPDDNGKEFDQKLLWMKQTLKDYGIHLKQVPLYCDNESAIKIANNPVQHSKTKHIEIRHHFLRDHVVKEDIDIIHVNIEEQLADIFTKPLDEKRFCKLRCELNILESSNVL
;
A
#
# COMPACT_ATOMS: atom_id res chain seq x y z
N PRO A 1 -40.68 -28.61 41.84
CA PRO A 1 -41.04 -28.74 40.47
C PRO A 1 -40.20 -27.78 39.64
N ASN A 2 -39.44 -28.41 38.82
CA ASN A 2 -38.47 -27.79 37.88
C ASN A 2 -39.21 -27.04 36.78
N MET A 3 -38.78 -25.83 36.46
CA MET A 3 -38.88 -25.26 35.11
C MET A 3 -37.51 -24.82 34.69
N LEU A 4 -37.01 -25.49 33.68
CA LEU A 4 -35.87 -25.12 32.87
C LEU A 4 -36.38 -24.11 31.85
N ASP A 5 -35.88 -22.88 31.88
CA ASP A 5 -36.11 -21.88 30.85
C ASP A 5 -35.05 -22.03 29.76
N GLU A 6 -35.55 -22.27 28.55
CA GLU A 6 -34.81 -22.39 27.31
C GLU A 6 -34.20 -21.03 26.91
N VAL A 7 -32.92 -21.08 26.54
CA VAL A 7 -32.19 -19.96 25.92
C VAL A 7 -32.52 -19.97 24.42
N PRO A 8 -32.99 -18.86 23.81
CA PRO A 8 -33.19 -18.80 22.37
C PRO A 8 -31.86 -18.71 21.64
N SER A 9 -31.72 -19.55 20.64
CA SER A 9 -30.62 -19.60 19.68
C SER A 9 -30.44 -18.29 18.94
N SER A 10 -29.17 -17.91 18.78
CA SER A 10 -28.68 -16.77 18.00
C SER A 10 -29.12 -16.86 16.53
N GLU A 11 -30.03 -16.01 16.11
CA GLU A 11 -30.28 -15.73 14.71
C GLU A 11 -29.16 -14.86 14.14
N SER A 12 -28.52 -15.40 13.13
CA SER A 12 -27.49 -14.73 12.33
C SER A 12 -28.11 -13.56 11.55
N ILE A 13 -27.76 -12.34 11.92
CA ILE A 13 -28.08 -11.16 11.15
C ILE A 13 -27.18 -11.15 9.89
N LYS A 14 -27.75 -11.56 8.76
CA LYS A 14 -27.20 -11.33 7.44
C LYS A 14 -27.29 -9.83 7.12
N LEU A 15 -26.20 -9.12 7.22
CA LEU A 15 -26.04 -7.80 6.62
C LEU A 15 -25.83 -7.98 5.11
N MET A 16 -26.92 -7.88 4.35
CA MET A 16 -26.84 -7.61 2.90
C MET A 16 -26.53 -6.13 2.71
N GLY A 17 -25.31 -5.82 2.41
CA GLY A 17 -24.86 -4.54 1.88
C GLY A 17 -24.11 -4.80 0.58
N THR A 18 -24.81 -4.76 -0.55
CA THR A 18 -24.18 -4.68 -1.88
C THR A 18 -23.66 -3.26 -2.04
N GLY A 19 -22.48 -3.00 -1.53
CA GLY A 19 -21.68 -1.83 -1.87
C GLY A 19 -20.44 -2.35 -2.56
N GLU A 20 -20.30 -2.08 -3.85
CA GLU A 20 -19.05 -2.26 -4.58
C GLU A 20 -17.97 -1.48 -3.85
N ILE A 21 -17.09 -2.21 -3.17
CA ILE A 21 -15.87 -1.65 -2.59
C ILE A 21 -14.92 -1.50 -3.76
N ILE A 22 -14.78 -0.27 -4.26
CA ILE A 22 -13.66 0.06 -5.14
C ILE A 22 -12.40 -0.20 -4.32
N PRO A 23 -11.49 -1.08 -4.75
CA PRO A 23 -10.23 -1.28 -4.04
C PRO A 23 -9.49 0.05 -4.00
N PHE A 24 -9.18 0.53 -2.81
CA PHE A 24 -8.24 1.61 -2.63
C PHE A 24 -6.88 1.04 -3.01
N GLU A 25 -6.42 1.30 -4.24
CA GLU A 25 -5.09 0.92 -4.68
C GLU A 25 -4.06 1.68 -3.85
N ALA A 26 -3.43 0.94 -2.98
CA ALA A 26 -2.38 1.43 -2.11
C ALA A 26 -1.09 1.57 -2.90
N HIS A 27 -0.58 2.70 -2.92
CA HIS A 27 0.68 3.28 -3.36
C HIS A 27 0.55 4.20 -4.58
N PRO A 28 0.90 5.49 -4.42
CA PRO A 28 1.02 6.43 -5.55
C PRO A 28 2.14 6.09 -6.54
N GLU A 29 2.91 5.02 -6.30
CA GLU A 29 3.96 4.53 -7.21
C GLU A 29 3.46 3.48 -8.23
N GLU A 30 2.25 2.95 -8.13
CA GLU A 30 1.76 1.88 -9.00
C GLU A 30 0.73 2.29 -10.06
N GLU A 31 0.17 3.49 -9.99
CA GLU A 31 -0.81 3.94 -10.99
C GLU A 31 -0.26 5.03 -11.91
N LEU A 32 0.14 4.63 -13.10
CA LEU A 32 0.02 5.44 -14.33
C LEU A 32 0.17 4.52 -15.55
N ILE A 33 -0.88 3.72 -15.83
CA ILE A 33 -1.14 3.26 -17.20
C ILE A 33 -2.29 4.12 -17.70
N ILE A 34 -1.96 5.26 -18.30
CA ILE A 34 -2.89 6.04 -19.10
C ILE A 34 -2.91 5.39 -20.47
N SER A 35 -4.08 4.85 -20.87
CA SER A 35 -4.40 4.44 -22.21
C SER A 35 -4.22 5.61 -23.18
N ALA A 36 -3.50 5.35 -24.28
CA ALA A 36 -3.34 6.29 -25.37
C ALA A 36 -4.70 6.55 -26.06
N PRO A 37 -4.98 7.78 -26.51
CA PRO A 37 -6.15 8.06 -27.34
C PRO A 37 -5.92 7.57 -28.76
N ASP A 38 -7.01 7.10 -29.37
CA ASP A 38 -7.13 6.64 -30.76
C ASP A 38 -6.57 7.65 -31.75
N GLN A 39 -5.83 7.13 -32.73
CA GLN A 39 -5.33 7.87 -33.88
C GLN A 39 -6.46 8.04 -34.88
N HIS A 40 -6.84 9.27 -35.16
CA HIS A 40 -7.49 9.62 -36.44
C HIS A 40 -6.40 9.84 -37.50
N GLU A 41 -6.49 9.06 -38.56
CA GLU A 41 -5.76 9.24 -39.80
C GLU A 41 -6.18 10.55 -40.46
N ASP A 42 -5.20 11.38 -40.85
CA ASP A 42 -5.37 12.32 -41.93
C ASP A 42 -4.14 12.32 -42.84
N ASN A 43 -4.43 12.02 -44.11
CA ASN A 43 -3.53 11.96 -45.25
C ASN A 43 -3.05 13.34 -45.65
N ALA A 44 -1.72 13.52 -45.80
CA ALA A 44 -1.19 14.46 -46.78
C ALA A 44 0.19 14.04 -47.26
N GLN A 45 0.31 13.93 -48.56
CA GLN A 45 1.49 13.53 -49.33
C GLN A 45 2.62 14.61 -49.35
N PRO A 46 3.83 14.21 -49.80
CA PRO A 46 5.08 14.97 -49.57
C PRO A 46 5.37 15.95 -50.73
N LYS A 47 6.14 16.99 -50.40
CA LYS A 47 6.79 17.84 -51.44
C LYS A 47 8.32 17.81 -51.29
N ASP A 48 8.90 17.77 -52.46
CA ASP A 48 10.25 17.52 -52.89
C ASP A 48 11.35 18.43 -52.34
N ILE A 49 12.52 17.85 -52.33
CA ILE A 49 13.90 18.18 -52.16
C ILE A 49 14.38 19.41 -52.99
N PRO A 50 15.46 20.13 -52.63
CA PRO A 50 16.71 19.80 -53.29
C PRO A 50 17.97 19.69 -52.44
N SER A 51 18.81 18.77 -52.88
CA SER A 51 20.20 18.56 -52.54
C SER A 51 21.13 19.73 -52.83
N ASN A 52 22.10 19.94 -51.94
CA ASN A 52 23.44 20.39 -52.40
C ASN A 52 24.52 19.83 -51.47
N ASN A 53 25.50 19.23 -52.13
CA ASN A 53 26.81 18.83 -51.63
C ASN A 53 27.59 20.07 -51.21
N ASP A 54 28.44 19.97 -50.17
CA ASP A 54 29.90 20.06 -50.34
C ASP A 54 30.62 19.81 -49.00
N ASN A 55 31.75 19.20 -49.14
CA ASN A 55 32.83 18.82 -48.24
C ASN A 55 33.13 19.84 -47.14
N ASP A 56 33.42 19.36 -45.89
CA ASP A 56 34.79 19.45 -45.42
C ASP A 56 35.07 18.63 -44.14
N GLN A 57 36.31 18.33 -43.97
CA GLN A 57 37.01 17.35 -43.15
C GLN A 57 37.02 17.67 -41.66
N GLN A 58 37.10 16.57 -40.89
CA GLN A 58 37.83 16.38 -39.64
C GLN A 58 37.43 17.16 -38.39
N GLU A 59 36.79 16.44 -37.47
CA GLU A 59 37.35 16.27 -36.13
C GLU A 59 36.71 15.05 -35.45
N GLN A 60 37.55 14.01 -35.29
CA GLN A 60 37.21 12.81 -34.51
C GLN A 60 37.22 13.14 -33.01
N SER A 61 36.08 13.41 -32.42
CA SER A 61 35.94 13.29 -30.97
C SER A 61 35.56 11.86 -30.62
N LEU A 62 36.44 11.18 -29.97
CA LEU A 62 36.35 9.83 -29.43
C LEU A 62 35.12 9.76 -28.48
N ARG A 63 34.04 9.17 -28.97
CA ARG A 63 33.00 8.59 -28.08
C ARG A 63 33.57 7.28 -27.53
N PRO A 64 33.42 6.98 -26.23
CA PRO A 64 33.82 5.69 -25.71
C PRO A 64 32.90 4.63 -26.34
N VAL A 65 33.52 3.74 -27.09
CA VAL A 65 32.88 2.54 -27.64
C VAL A 65 32.62 1.62 -26.45
N HIS A 66 31.37 1.48 -26.06
CA HIS A 66 30.99 0.39 -25.18
C HIS A 66 31.37 -0.94 -25.85
N PRO A 67 32.05 -1.85 -25.15
CA PRO A 67 32.33 -3.15 -25.68
C PRO A 67 31.00 -3.87 -25.88
N ARG A 68 30.61 -4.08 -27.13
CA ARG A 68 29.59 -5.05 -27.50
C ARG A 68 30.04 -6.41 -26.99
N ILE A 69 29.48 -6.83 -25.88
CA ILE A 69 29.65 -8.19 -25.41
C ILE A 69 28.87 -9.06 -26.39
N ALA A 70 29.55 -9.81 -27.22
CA ALA A 70 29.00 -10.85 -28.10
C ALA A 70 28.67 -12.07 -27.21
N ASN A 71 27.39 -12.45 -27.00
CA ASN A 71 27.23 -13.05 -25.69
C ASN A 71 26.08 -14.00 -25.48
N GLU A 72 25.69 -14.77 -26.44
CA GLU A 72 24.95 -16.02 -26.22
C GLU A 72 25.74 -16.97 -25.28
N VAL A 73 27.05 -17.08 -25.46
CA VAL A 73 27.93 -17.97 -24.68
C VAL A 73 28.08 -17.55 -23.20
N GLN A 74 27.91 -16.24 -22.88
CA GLN A 74 27.99 -15.80 -21.48
C GLN A 74 26.68 -15.94 -20.71
N ILE A 75 25.54 -15.75 -21.38
CA ILE A 75 24.22 -15.95 -20.79
C ILE A 75 24.05 -17.42 -20.41
N GLU A 76 24.39 -18.36 -21.29
CA GLU A 76 24.37 -19.79 -20.98
C GLU A 76 25.26 -20.17 -19.77
N ARG A 77 26.46 -19.56 -19.68
CA ARG A 77 27.36 -19.78 -18.52
C ARG A 77 26.80 -19.21 -17.21
N ILE A 78 26.06 -18.11 -17.25
CA ILE A 78 25.43 -17.51 -16.09
C ILE A 78 24.25 -18.39 -15.62
N ILE A 79 23.40 -18.85 -16.53
CA ILE A 79 22.26 -19.74 -16.25
C ILE A 79 22.73 -21.09 -15.73
N ASP A 80 23.75 -21.72 -16.34
CA ASP A 80 24.34 -22.97 -15.84
C ASP A 80 24.95 -22.82 -14.43
N SER A 81 25.45 -21.63 -14.08
CA SER A 81 26.04 -21.41 -12.75
C SER A 81 25.01 -21.33 -11.63
N ILE A 82 23.75 -20.93 -11.93
CA ILE A 82 22.66 -20.87 -10.97
C ILE A 82 22.09 -22.26 -10.72
N ASN A 83 21.98 -23.08 -11.75
CA ASN A 83 21.39 -24.42 -11.70
C ASN A 83 22.38 -25.52 -11.29
N ALA A 84 23.64 -25.19 -11.00
CA ALA A 84 24.61 -26.20 -10.56
C ALA A 84 24.35 -26.64 -9.12
N PRO A 85 24.08 -27.93 -8.85
CA PRO A 85 23.82 -28.40 -7.52
C PRO A 85 25.08 -28.33 -6.65
N GLY A 86 25.03 -27.58 -5.56
CA GLY A 86 26.07 -27.55 -4.54
C GLY A 86 26.13 -26.26 -3.76
N PRO A 87 26.64 -26.28 -2.52
CA PRO A 87 26.76 -25.07 -1.70
C PRO A 87 27.69 -24.04 -2.34
N LEU A 88 27.37 -22.75 -2.17
CA LEU A 88 28.21 -21.63 -2.60
C LEU A 88 29.58 -21.76 -1.92
N THR A 89 30.60 -22.21 -2.64
CA THR A 89 31.97 -22.22 -2.13
C THR A 89 32.52 -20.78 -2.06
N ARG A 90 33.45 -20.52 -1.12
CA ARG A 90 34.11 -19.21 -0.97
C ARG A 90 34.70 -18.68 -2.30
N SER A 91 35.26 -19.56 -3.14
CA SER A 91 35.79 -19.23 -4.45
C SER A 91 34.71 -18.75 -5.41
N ARG A 92 33.54 -19.37 -5.37
CA ARG A 92 32.39 -19.04 -6.23
C ARG A 92 31.71 -17.72 -5.77
N ALA A 93 31.63 -17.50 -4.46
CA ALA A 93 31.18 -16.24 -3.89
C ALA A 93 32.14 -15.08 -4.22
N THR A 94 33.47 -15.35 -4.23
CA THR A 94 34.49 -14.35 -4.60
C THR A 94 34.48 -14.07 -6.11
N GLN A 95 34.25 -15.09 -6.96
CA GLN A 95 34.09 -14.89 -8.40
C GLN A 95 32.81 -14.10 -8.73
N LEU A 96 31.71 -14.40 -8.06
CA LEU A 96 30.47 -13.61 -8.15
C LEU A 96 30.69 -12.17 -7.62
N ALA A 97 31.33 -11.98 -6.47
CA ALA A 97 31.62 -10.67 -5.92
C ALA A 97 32.57 -9.84 -6.80
N ASN A 98 33.59 -10.49 -7.43
CA ASN A 98 34.48 -9.83 -8.38
C ASN A 98 33.76 -9.52 -9.71
N PHE A 99 32.86 -10.38 -10.17
CA PHE A 99 32.01 -10.12 -11.32
C PHE A 99 31.08 -8.93 -11.05
N TYR A 100 30.43 -8.88 -9.88
CA TYR A 100 29.53 -7.81 -9.47
C TYR A 100 30.28 -6.50 -9.10
N GLY A 101 31.49 -6.57 -8.59
CA GLY A 101 32.30 -5.39 -8.24
C GLY A 101 32.76 -4.55 -9.44
N HIS A 102 32.62 -5.06 -10.66
CA HIS A 102 32.95 -4.32 -11.88
C HIS A 102 31.74 -3.65 -12.55
N PHE A 103 30.51 -3.90 -12.07
CA PHE A 103 29.28 -3.42 -12.68
C PHE A 103 28.39 -2.65 -11.68
N ALA A 104 28.95 -1.64 -11.02
CA ALA A 104 28.19 -0.73 -10.15
C ALA A 104 27.40 0.32 -10.96
N PHE A 105 26.84 -0.05 -12.12
CA PHE A 105 25.98 0.82 -12.89
C PHE A 105 24.52 0.40 -12.72
N VAL A 106 23.66 1.39 -12.53
CA VAL A 106 22.21 1.22 -12.45
C VAL A 106 21.65 1.66 -13.80
N SER A 107 20.84 0.80 -14.44
CA SER A 107 20.15 1.18 -15.67
C SER A 107 19.08 2.23 -15.40
N ILE A 108 19.05 3.28 -16.20
CA ILE A 108 18.06 4.37 -16.12
C ILE A 108 16.77 3.99 -16.85
N ILE A 109 16.86 3.10 -17.84
CA ILE A 109 15.72 2.71 -18.69
C ILE A 109 15.05 1.47 -18.12
N GLU A 110 13.74 1.52 -17.89
CA GLU A 110 12.94 0.35 -17.53
C GLU A 110 12.58 -0.46 -18.78
N PRO A 111 12.99 -1.74 -18.87
CA PRO A 111 12.62 -2.60 -20.00
C PRO A 111 11.10 -2.87 -20.01
N LYS A 112 10.54 -3.00 -21.20
CA LYS A 112 9.14 -3.40 -21.39
C LYS A 112 9.00 -4.90 -21.65
N LYS A 113 10.08 -5.53 -22.12
CA LYS A 113 10.13 -6.95 -22.49
C LYS A 113 11.37 -7.61 -21.91
N VAL A 114 11.32 -8.94 -21.78
CA VAL A 114 12.44 -9.72 -21.23
C VAL A 114 13.68 -9.64 -22.13
N GLU A 115 13.49 -9.58 -23.46
CA GLU A 115 14.58 -9.48 -24.43
C GLU A 115 15.36 -8.17 -24.25
N GLU A 116 14.69 -7.07 -23.92
CA GLU A 116 15.32 -5.78 -23.63
C GLU A 116 16.11 -5.87 -22.31
N ALA A 117 15.54 -6.53 -21.28
CA ALA A 117 16.22 -6.70 -20.00
C ALA A 117 17.48 -7.54 -20.11
N PHE A 118 17.54 -8.53 -21.01
CA PHE A 118 18.74 -9.33 -21.24
C PHE A 118 19.87 -8.57 -21.94
N MET A 119 19.60 -7.38 -22.48
CA MET A 119 20.64 -6.54 -23.03
C MET A 119 21.45 -5.78 -21.97
N GLU A 120 20.97 -5.74 -20.72
CA GLU A 120 21.56 -4.96 -19.64
C GLU A 120 21.83 -5.85 -18.41
N PRO A 121 23.11 -6.00 -18.00
CA PRO A 121 23.51 -6.88 -16.89
C PRO A 121 22.77 -6.58 -15.57
N GLU A 122 22.45 -5.31 -15.33
CA GLU A 122 21.79 -4.83 -14.12
C GLU A 122 20.39 -5.43 -13.97
N TRP A 123 19.67 -5.56 -15.07
CA TRP A 123 18.34 -6.18 -15.08
C TRP A 123 18.43 -7.71 -14.96
N ILE A 124 19.45 -8.34 -15.58
CA ILE A 124 19.69 -9.77 -15.39
C ILE A 124 19.95 -10.06 -13.92
N GLN A 125 20.81 -9.26 -13.27
CA GLN A 125 21.06 -9.37 -11.84
C GLN A 125 19.78 -9.23 -11.01
N ALA A 126 18.96 -8.22 -11.30
CA ALA A 126 17.71 -8.00 -10.58
C ALA A 126 16.72 -9.16 -10.72
N MET A 127 16.63 -9.78 -11.92
CA MET A 127 15.82 -10.99 -12.16
C MET A 127 16.37 -12.20 -11.39
N GLN A 128 17.69 -12.39 -11.36
CA GLN A 128 18.32 -13.48 -10.61
C GLN A 128 18.13 -13.32 -9.10
N GLU A 129 18.25 -12.10 -8.57
CA GLU A 129 17.96 -11.80 -7.17
C GLU A 129 16.52 -12.17 -6.80
N GLU A 130 15.55 -11.88 -7.69
CA GLU A 130 14.16 -12.26 -7.48
C GLU A 130 13.98 -13.77 -7.47
N LEU A 131 14.50 -14.50 -8.46
CA LEU A 131 14.41 -15.98 -8.51
C LEU A 131 15.08 -16.64 -7.31
N GLN A 132 16.19 -16.10 -6.83
CA GLN A 132 16.83 -16.57 -5.62
C GLN A 132 15.91 -16.47 -4.39
N GLN A 133 15.05 -15.43 -4.31
CA GLN A 133 14.05 -15.33 -3.24
C GLN A 133 13.01 -16.45 -3.32
N PHE A 134 12.65 -16.90 -4.52
CA PHE A 134 11.75 -18.06 -4.70
C PHE A 134 12.36 -19.35 -4.17
N GLU A 135 13.65 -19.56 -4.42
CA GLU A 135 14.36 -20.75 -3.90
C GLU A 135 14.53 -20.69 -2.37
N LEU A 136 15.00 -19.56 -1.84
CA LEU A 136 15.21 -19.38 -0.39
C LEU A 136 13.91 -19.57 0.41
N ASN A 137 12.80 -19.13 -0.14
CA ASN A 137 11.50 -19.26 0.49
C ASN A 137 10.79 -20.58 0.18
N ASN A 138 11.34 -21.46 -0.67
CA ASN A 138 10.68 -22.69 -1.15
C ASN A 138 9.28 -22.42 -1.69
N VAL A 139 9.18 -21.43 -2.60
CA VAL A 139 7.89 -20.95 -3.14
C VAL A 139 7.25 -22.00 -4.03
N TRP A 140 8.05 -22.75 -4.79
CA TRP A 140 7.59 -23.66 -5.83
C TRP A 140 8.47 -24.89 -5.99
N GLU A 141 7.96 -25.85 -6.75
CA GLU A 141 8.69 -27.05 -7.21
C GLU A 141 8.41 -27.32 -8.68
N LEU A 142 9.44 -27.75 -9.44
CA LEU A 142 9.31 -28.09 -10.86
C LEU A 142 8.65 -29.47 -10.98
N VAL A 143 7.49 -29.53 -11.63
CA VAL A 143 6.68 -30.75 -11.78
C VAL A 143 6.25 -30.96 -13.23
N LYS A 144 5.85 -32.20 -13.54
CA LYS A 144 5.24 -32.51 -14.84
C LYS A 144 3.93 -31.72 -14.99
N ARG A 145 3.66 -31.26 -16.19
CA ARG A 145 2.44 -30.54 -16.51
C ARG A 145 1.21 -31.38 -16.11
N PRO A 146 0.30 -30.83 -15.28
CA PRO A 146 -0.91 -31.54 -14.86
C PRO A 146 -1.93 -31.69 -15.99
N ASP A 147 -2.99 -32.47 -15.75
CA ASP A 147 -4.09 -32.62 -16.70
C ASP A 147 -4.80 -31.27 -16.91
N PRO A 148 -4.79 -30.71 -18.14
CA PRO A 148 -5.39 -29.40 -18.44
C PRO A 148 -6.90 -29.35 -18.24
N ARG A 149 -7.57 -30.50 -18.06
CA ARG A 149 -9.00 -30.57 -17.75
C ARG A 149 -9.29 -30.27 -16.26
N LYS A 150 -8.31 -30.44 -15.40
CA LYS A 150 -8.44 -30.31 -13.94
C LYS A 150 -7.76 -29.08 -13.39
N HIS A 151 -6.65 -28.67 -14.00
CA HIS A 151 -5.81 -27.60 -13.51
C HIS A 151 -5.49 -26.62 -14.61
N ASN A 152 -5.55 -25.35 -14.28
CA ASN A 152 -5.12 -24.26 -15.12
C ASN A 152 -3.63 -24.00 -14.91
N ILE A 153 -2.93 -23.51 -15.94
CA ILE A 153 -1.54 -23.08 -15.82
C ILE A 153 -1.50 -21.56 -16.01
N ILE A 154 -1.20 -20.88 -14.95
CA ILE A 154 -1.16 -19.42 -14.91
C ILE A 154 0.14 -18.95 -15.56
N GLY A 155 0.08 -18.04 -16.52
CA GLY A 155 1.25 -17.42 -17.10
C GLY A 155 2.01 -16.56 -16.10
N THR A 156 3.31 -16.38 -16.33
CA THR A 156 4.14 -15.45 -15.55
C THR A 156 4.65 -14.32 -16.45
N LYS A 157 4.97 -13.19 -15.84
CA LYS A 157 5.60 -12.05 -16.53
C LYS A 157 6.56 -11.32 -15.60
N TRP A 158 7.56 -10.68 -16.18
CA TRP A 158 8.46 -9.78 -15.45
C TRP A 158 7.91 -8.37 -15.41
N ILE A 159 8.08 -7.70 -14.27
CA ILE A 159 7.85 -6.26 -14.07
C ILE A 159 9.16 -5.65 -13.62
N TYR A 160 9.59 -4.61 -14.31
CA TYR A 160 10.84 -3.89 -14.05
C TYR A 160 10.53 -2.52 -13.49
N ARG A 161 11.22 -2.14 -12.40
CA ARG A 161 11.06 -0.83 -11.77
C ARG A 161 12.39 -0.29 -11.26
N ASN A 162 12.64 0.97 -11.55
CA ASN A 162 13.74 1.72 -10.99
C ASN A 162 13.37 2.27 -9.62
N LYS A 163 14.18 1.97 -8.62
CA LYS A 163 14.07 2.60 -7.31
C LYS A 163 14.92 3.87 -7.29
N GLN A 164 14.32 4.99 -6.93
CA GLN A 164 14.93 6.30 -6.87
C GLN A 164 15.13 6.74 -5.42
N ASP A 165 16.15 7.57 -5.20
CA ASP A 165 16.36 8.27 -3.94
C ASP A 165 15.45 9.52 -3.82
N GLU A 166 15.64 10.29 -2.75
CA GLU A 166 14.89 11.54 -2.50
C GLU A 166 15.16 12.63 -3.56
N HIS A 167 16.24 12.49 -4.30
CA HIS A 167 16.63 13.43 -5.37
C HIS A 167 16.19 12.96 -6.76
N GLY A 168 15.51 11.81 -6.85
CA GLY A 168 15.04 11.22 -8.11
C GLY A 168 16.14 10.49 -8.88
N GLN A 169 17.31 10.20 -8.25
CA GLN A 169 18.36 9.41 -8.86
C GLN A 169 18.06 7.92 -8.68
N VAL A 170 18.23 7.14 -9.76
CA VAL A 170 18.05 5.70 -9.71
C VAL A 170 19.18 5.08 -8.90
N VAL A 171 18.81 4.44 -7.79
CA VAL A 171 19.76 3.79 -6.86
C VAL A 171 19.74 2.26 -6.97
N ARG A 172 18.70 1.69 -7.55
CA ARG A 172 18.56 0.23 -7.71
C ARG A 172 17.56 -0.11 -8.82
N ASN A 173 17.91 -1.12 -9.61
CA ASN A 173 16.95 -1.80 -10.49
C ASN A 173 16.26 -2.93 -9.72
N LYS A 174 14.95 -3.04 -9.85
CA LYS A 174 14.16 -4.09 -9.21
C LYS A 174 13.32 -4.82 -10.25
N ALA A 175 13.51 -6.13 -10.36
CA ALA A 175 12.64 -6.99 -11.14
C ALA A 175 11.71 -7.77 -10.19
N ARG A 176 10.46 -7.98 -10.61
CA ARG A 176 9.48 -8.84 -9.93
C ARG A 176 8.90 -9.83 -10.92
N LEU A 177 8.86 -11.09 -10.54
CA LEU A 177 8.10 -12.10 -11.29
C LEU A 177 6.67 -12.12 -10.78
N VAL A 178 5.70 -11.93 -11.69
CA VAL A 178 4.28 -11.75 -11.35
C VAL A 178 3.43 -12.76 -12.11
N ALA A 179 2.45 -13.36 -11.42
CA ALA A 179 1.42 -14.17 -12.06
C ALA A 179 0.46 -13.31 -12.89
N GLN A 180 -0.01 -13.86 -14.01
CA GLN A 180 -0.98 -13.20 -14.89
C GLN A 180 -2.40 -13.49 -14.39
N VAL A 181 -2.89 -12.63 -13.49
CA VAL A 181 -4.17 -12.76 -12.74
C VAL A 181 -5.40 -13.05 -13.62
N TYR A 182 -5.44 -12.48 -14.83
CA TYR A 182 -6.59 -12.61 -15.71
C TYR A 182 -6.85 -14.06 -16.21
N THR A 183 -5.89 -14.95 -15.97
CA THR A 183 -6.01 -16.38 -16.30
C THR A 183 -6.49 -17.23 -15.13
N GLN A 184 -6.59 -16.67 -13.90
CA GLN A 184 -7.05 -17.41 -12.72
C GLN A 184 -8.57 -17.67 -12.78
N VAL A 185 -8.96 -18.91 -12.46
CA VAL A 185 -10.33 -19.39 -12.42
C VAL A 185 -10.77 -19.57 -10.97
N GLU A 186 -11.88 -18.92 -10.59
CA GLU A 186 -12.49 -19.06 -9.27
C GLU A 186 -13.00 -20.49 -9.05
N GLY A 187 -12.80 -21.03 -7.84
CA GLY A 187 -13.15 -22.42 -7.49
C GLY A 187 -12.17 -23.48 -8.01
N ILE A 188 -11.11 -23.08 -8.74
CA ILE A 188 -10.03 -23.96 -9.22
C ILE A 188 -8.68 -23.43 -8.70
N ASP A 189 -8.34 -22.19 -9.03
CA ASP A 189 -7.05 -21.60 -8.71
C ASP A 189 -7.09 -20.79 -7.40
N PHE A 190 -8.26 -20.35 -6.96
CA PHE A 190 -8.48 -19.60 -5.73
C PHE A 190 -9.94 -19.67 -5.28
N ASP A 191 -10.15 -19.62 -3.97
CA ASP A 191 -11.47 -19.47 -3.36
C ASP A 191 -11.62 -18.09 -2.72
N GLU A 192 -10.95 -17.83 -1.60
CA GLU A 192 -11.05 -16.57 -0.88
C GLU A 192 -9.83 -15.67 -1.14
N THR A 193 -10.07 -14.43 -1.56
CA THR A 193 -9.01 -13.49 -1.95
C THR A 193 -8.86 -12.31 -1.00
N PHE A 194 -9.91 -12.01 -0.21
CA PHE A 194 -9.93 -10.81 0.63
C PHE A 194 -8.94 -10.90 1.78
N ALA A 195 -8.05 -9.91 1.88
CA ALA A 195 -7.19 -9.67 3.03
C ALA A 195 -7.62 -8.38 3.74
N PRO A 196 -7.63 -8.34 5.07
CA PRO A 196 -7.82 -7.08 5.78
C PRO A 196 -6.68 -6.12 5.46
N VAL A 197 -7.03 -4.86 5.19
CA VAL A 197 -6.08 -3.76 4.99
C VAL A 197 -6.38 -2.66 6.00
N ALA A 198 -5.34 -2.16 6.67
CA ALA A 198 -5.50 -1.08 7.64
C ALA A 198 -6.03 0.18 6.95
N ARG A 199 -7.03 0.81 7.57
CA ARG A 199 -7.55 2.10 7.11
C ARG A 199 -6.63 3.23 7.57
N LEU A 200 -6.63 4.34 6.85
CA LEU A 200 -5.86 5.52 7.27
C LEU A 200 -6.30 6.02 8.65
N GLU A 201 -7.59 5.93 8.95
CA GLU A 201 -8.14 6.29 10.25
C GLU A 201 -7.58 5.41 11.39
N ALA A 202 -7.30 4.11 11.12
CA ALA A 202 -6.64 3.24 12.08
C ALA A 202 -5.23 3.73 12.41
N ILE A 203 -4.49 4.17 11.40
CA ILE A 203 -3.14 4.74 11.60
C ILE A 203 -3.23 6.05 12.40
N CYS A 204 -4.22 6.91 12.13
CA CYS A 204 -4.43 8.13 12.92
C CYS A 204 -4.75 7.81 14.39
N ILE A 205 -5.58 6.79 14.65
CA ILE A 205 -5.87 6.33 16.02
C ILE A 205 -4.60 5.80 16.69
N LEU A 206 -3.82 4.98 15.98
CA LEU A 206 -2.55 4.45 16.50
C LEU A 206 -1.58 5.57 16.88
N LEU A 207 -1.40 6.58 15.99
CA LEU A 207 -0.53 7.72 16.26
C LEU A 207 -1.02 8.54 17.47
N ALA A 208 -2.33 8.79 17.56
CA ALA A 208 -2.92 9.50 18.70
C ALA A 208 -2.75 8.72 20.02
N TYR A 209 -2.99 7.40 19.98
CA TYR A 209 -2.79 6.51 21.12
C TYR A 209 -1.32 6.48 21.56
N ALA A 210 -0.41 6.33 20.62
CA ALA A 210 1.03 6.32 20.90
C ALA A 210 1.50 7.65 21.52
N ASN A 211 1.02 8.78 21.00
CA ASN A 211 1.31 10.08 21.56
C ASN A 211 0.78 10.22 22.99
N HIS A 212 -0.46 9.79 23.25
CA HIS A 212 -1.08 9.87 24.57
C HIS A 212 -0.35 9.05 25.63
N HIS A 213 0.13 7.88 25.25
CA HIS A 213 0.85 6.95 26.15
C HIS A 213 2.37 7.08 26.08
N ASN A 214 2.92 8.06 25.35
CA ASN A 214 4.36 8.25 25.14
C ASN A 214 5.05 6.99 24.58
N ILE A 215 4.39 6.30 23.67
CA ILE A 215 4.93 5.14 22.96
C ILE A 215 5.73 5.63 21.76
N LEU A 216 6.99 5.23 21.66
CA LEU A 216 7.79 5.43 20.46
C LEU A 216 7.45 4.32 19.46
N LEU A 217 7.03 4.72 18.27
CA LEU A 217 6.67 3.79 17.19
C LEU A 217 7.86 3.53 16.29
N TYR A 218 8.01 2.27 15.93
CA TYR A 218 9.02 1.75 15.00
C TYR A 218 8.34 1.18 13.76
N GLN A 219 9.11 1.08 12.68
CA GLN A 219 8.66 0.50 11.42
C GLN A 219 9.61 -0.59 10.95
N MET A 220 9.07 -1.64 10.37
CA MET A 220 9.80 -2.67 9.64
C MET A 220 9.06 -3.05 8.37
N ASP A 221 9.84 -3.49 7.36
CA ASP A 221 9.36 -3.90 6.03
C ASP A 221 9.73 -5.36 5.79
N VAL A 222 8.76 -6.17 5.36
CA VAL A 222 8.97 -7.58 5.02
C VAL A 222 9.40 -7.71 3.58
N LYS A 223 10.61 -8.22 3.36
CA LYS A 223 11.07 -8.48 2.01
C LYS A 223 10.28 -9.64 1.41
N SER A 224 9.75 -9.40 0.20
CA SER A 224 9.02 -10.42 -0.57
C SER A 224 7.89 -11.07 0.26
N ALA A 225 7.06 -10.24 0.92
CA ALA A 225 6.02 -10.66 1.86
C ALA A 225 5.14 -11.80 1.31
N PHE A 226 4.64 -11.67 0.08
CA PHE A 226 3.75 -12.67 -0.52
C PHE A 226 4.43 -14.03 -0.72
N LEU A 227 5.75 -14.07 -0.94
CA LEU A 227 6.51 -15.33 -1.07
C LEU A 227 6.60 -16.09 0.26
N ASN A 228 6.12 -15.53 1.36
CA ASN A 228 5.99 -16.21 2.65
C ASN A 228 4.58 -16.77 2.88
N GLY A 229 3.56 -16.28 2.15
CA GLY A 229 2.16 -16.69 2.30
C GLY A 229 1.93 -18.13 1.83
N LYS A 230 1.50 -19.03 2.71
CA LYS A 230 1.14 -20.40 2.34
C LYS A 230 -0.20 -20.40 1.62
N ILE A 231 -0.30 -21.16 0.54
CA ILE A 231 -1.55 -21.40 -0.19
C ILE A 231 -2.00 -22.85 0.04
N GLU A 232 -3.30 -23.05 0.13
CA GLU A 232 -3.91 -24.36 0.31
C GLU A 232 -4.34 -24.96 -1.03
N GLU A 233 -4.58 -24.09 -2.02
CA GLU A 233 -5.02 -24.49 -3.35
C GLU A 233 -3.85 -25.07 -4.17
N GLU A 234 -4.17 -25.96 -5.07
CA GLU A 234 -3.21 -26.56 -5.99
C GLU A 234 -3.01 -25.71 -7.24
N VAL A 235 -2.08 -24.75 -7.18
CA VAL A 235 -1.83 -23.76 -8.21
C VAL A 235 -0.58 -24.08 -9.00
N TYR A 236 -0.68 -23.97 -10.34
CA TYR A 236 0.43 -24.19 -11.27
C TYR A 236 0.73 -22.94 -12.07
N VAL A 237 2.01 -22.62 -12.23
CA VAL A 237 2.47 -21.47 -13.02
C VAL A 237 3.46 -21.92 -14.12
N ALA A 238 3.47 -21.20 -15.22
CA ALA A 238 4.45 -21.39 -16.26
C ALA A 238 5.86 -21.03 -15.77
N GLN A 239 6.87 -21.64 -16.37
CA GLN A 239 8.26 -21.24 -16.11
C GLN A 239 8.46 -19.75 -16.45
N PRO A 240 9.33 -19.03 -15.71
CA PRO A 240 9.59 -17.62 -15.96
C PRO A 240 10.14 -17.37 -17.36
N PRO A 241 9.61 -16.38 -18.09
CA PRO A 241 10.11 -16.05 -19.43
C PRO A 241 11.63 -15.75 -19.40
N GLY A 242 12.38 -16.46 -20.26
CA GLY A 242 13.83 -16.36 -20.39
C GLY A 242 14.64 -17.15 -19.34
N PHE A 243 13.98 -17.88 -18.43
CA PHE A 243 14.60 -18.76 -17.46
C PHE A 243 13.96 -20.16 -17.46
N GLU A 244 13.44 -20.55 -18.62
CA GLU A 244 12.90 -21.89 -18.82
C GLU A 244 14.01 -22.94 -18.78
N ASP A 245 13.75 -24.07 -18.10
CA ASP A 245 14.73 -25.19 -18.06
C ASP A 245 14.86 -25.83 -19.46
N PRO A 246 16.02 -25.72 -20.12
CA PRO A 246 16.22 -26.31 -21.45
C PRO A 246 16.07 -27.85 -21.49
N LYS A 247 16.24 -28.51 -20.36
CA LYS A 247 16.11 -29.98 -20.26
C LYS A 247 14.65 -30.41 -20.07
N HIS A 248 13.83 -29.53 -19.54
CA HIS A 248 12.45 -29.82 -19.18
C HIS A 248 11.49 -28.70 -19.60
N PRO A 249 11.43 -28.30 -20.88
CA PRO A 249 10.64 -27.16 -21.33
C PRO A 249 9.13 -27.33 -21.14
N ASP A 250 8.65 -28.58 -21.05
CA ASP A 250 7.24 -28.91 -20.87
C ASP A 250 6.81 -28.98 -19.41
N MET A 251 7.74 -28.86 -18.45
CA MET A 251 7.42 -28.84 -17.03
C MET A 251 6.91 -27.47 -16.59
N VAL A 252 6.21 -27.45 -15.47
CA VAL A 252 5.64 -26.25 -14.86
C VAL A 252 5.98 -26.20 -13.40
N TYR A 253 5.85 -25.04 -12.76
CA TYR A 253 6.02 -24.91 -11.34
C TYR A 253 4.69 -25.11 -10.60
N LYS A 254 4.67 -26.01 -9.62
CA LYS A 254 3.61 -26.12 -8.62
C LYS A 254 3.96 -25.22 -7.44
N LEU A 255 3.01 -24.38 -7.02
CA LEU A 255 3.23 -23.44 -5.92
C LEU A 255 2.99 -24.08 -4.56
N ASN A 256 3.91 -23.85 -3.62
CA ASN A 256 3.79 -24.14 -2.19
C ASN A 256 3.40 -22.87 -1.41
N LYS A 257 3.75 -21.71 -1.95
CA LYS A 257 3.44 -20.40 -1.40
C LYS A 257 2.98 -19.44 -2.50
N ALA A 258 2.33 -18.37 -2.11
CA ALA A 258 1.87 -17.36 -3.04
C ALA A 258 3.04 -16.62 -3.72
N LEU A 259 2.74 -16.00 -4.84
CA LEU A 259 3.63 -15.07 -5.52
C LEU A 259 2.86 -13.79 -5.90
N TYR A 260 3.58 -12.74 -6.21
CA TYR A 260 2.99 -11.48 -6.63
C TYR A 260 2.06 -11.67 -7.84
N GLY A 261 0.91 -11.01 -7.83
CA GLY A 261 -0.07 -11.08 -8.88
C GLY A 261 -1.15 -12.15 -8.67
N LEU A 262 -1.01 -13.14 -7.79
CA LEU A 262 -2.12 -14.03 -7.47
C LEU A 262 -3.19 -13.29 -6.66
N LYS A 263 -4.46 -13.53 -6.95
CA LYS A 263 -5.59 -12.91 -6.25
C LYS A 263 -5.60 -13.21 -4.75
N GLN A 264 -5.24 -14.44 -4.36
CA GLN A 264 -5.17 -14.87 -2.96
C GLN A 264 -3.85 -14.53 -2.25
N ALA A 265 -2.84 -13.97 -2.93
CA ALA A 265 -1.53 -13.71 -2.31
C ALA A 265 -1.59 -12.79 -1.09
N PRO A 266 -2.35 -11.68 -1.09
CA PRO A 266 -2.49 -10.84 0.09
C PRO A 266 -3.13 -11.57 1.27
N ARG A 267 -4.14 -12.41 1.02
CA ARG A 267 -4.81 -13.23 2.02
C ARG A 267 -3.88 -14.27 2.62
N ALA A 268 -3.18 -15.02 1.79
CA ALA A 268 -2.24 -16.05 2.20
C ALA A 268 -1.11 -15.48 3.09
N TRP A 269 -0.60 -14.31 2.73
CA TRP A 269 0.39 -13.60 3.55
C TRP A 269 -0.19 -13.16 4.89
N TYR A 270 -1.33 -12.47 4.88
CA TYR A 270 -1.99 -12.02 6.10
C TYR A 270 -2.27 -13.17 7.07
N ASP A 271 -2.81 -14.28 6.59
CA ASP A 271 -3.12 -15.43 7.44
C ASP A 271 -1.85 -16.09 8.00
N THR A 272 -0.79 -16.17 7.21
CA THR A 272 0.51 -16.67 7.66
C THR A 272 1.09 -15.80 8.79
N LEU A 273 1.09 -14.49 8.61
CA LEU A 273 1.57 -13.54 9.62
C LEU A 273 0.67 -13.53 10.88
N LYS A 274 -0.64 -13.53 10.70
CA LYS A 274 -1.62 -13.62 11.78
C LYS A 274 -1.43 -14.89 12.62
N TYR A 275 -1.25 -16.03 11.97
CA TYR A 275 -0.98 -17.29 12.66
C TYR A 275 0.31 -17.20 13.49
N PHE A 276 1.37 -16.68 12.91
CA PHE A 276 2.64 -16.48 13.60
C PHE A 276 2.48 -15.56 14.81
N LEU A 277 1.90 -14.39 14.67
CA LEU A 277 1.70 -13.44 15.77
C LEU A 277 0.82 -14.04 16.88
N LYS A 278 -0.26 -14.74 16.52
CA LYS A 278 -1.09 -15.46 17.51
C LYS A 278 -0.29 -16.53 18.28
N SER A 279 0.59 -17.27 17.62
CA SER A 279 1.47 -18.26 18.27
C SER A 279 2.42 -17.62 19.29
N LYS A 280 2.73 -16.33 19.12
CA LYS A 280 3.54 -15.53 20.04
C LYS A 280 2.72 -14.80 21.11
N GLY A 281 1.41 -15.07 21.17
CA GLY A 281 0.49 -14.51 22.18
C GLY A 281 -0.06 -13.12 21.85
N PHE A 282 0.04 -12.67 20.60
CA PHE A 282 -0.62 -11.44 20.14
C PHE A 282 -2.09 -11.72 19.84
N ILE A 283 -2.95 -10.77 20.16
CA ILE A 283 -4.41 -10.83 19.98
C ILE A 283 -4.77 -9.85 18.86
N PRO A 284 -5.39 -10.31 17.76
CA PRO A 284 -5.90 -9.41 16.73
C PRO A 284 -7.08 -8.59 17.26
N GLY A 285 -7.20 -7.36 16.82
CA GLY A 285 -8.35 -6.50 17.12
C GLY A 285 -9.65 -7.13 16.63
N SER A 286 -10.72 -6.88 17.34
CA SER A 286 -12.04 -7.42 17.03
C SER A 286 -12.72 -6.67 15.87
N LEU A 287 -12.39 -5.40 15.71
CA LEU A 287 -12.97 -4.50 14.72
C LEU A 287 -11.94 -4.09 13.64
N ASP A 288 -10.69 -3.97 14.02
CA ASP A 288 -9.59 -3.85 13.08
C ASP A 288 -8.70 -5.10 13.17
N PRO A 289 -8.92 -6.09 12.29
CA PRO A 289 -8.12 -7.31 12.31
C PRO A 289 -6.65 -7.09 11.96
N THR A 290 -6.27 -5.91 11.45
CA THR A 290 -4.87 -5.55 11.15
C THR A 290 -4.12 -4.98 12.36
N LEU A 291 -4.83 -4.64 13.44
CA LEU A 291 -4.27 -4.29 14.74
C LEU A 291 -4.01 -5.57 15.54
N PHE A 292 -2.82 -5.69 16.11
CA PHE A 292 -2.48 -6.75 17.07
C PHE A 292 -1.98 -6.13 18.36
N THR A 293 -2.46 -6.65 19.47
CA THR A 293 -2.08 -6.18 20.81
C THR A 293 -1.56 -7.32 21.66
N LYS A 294 -0.68 -6.99 22.60
CA LYS A 294 -0.22 -7.91 23.63
C LYS A 294 0.11 -7.11 24.89
N THR A 295 -0.20 -7.64 26.05
CA THR A 295 0.13 -7.01 27.32
C THR A 295 1.40 -7.64 27.90
N TYR A 296 2.38 -6.81 28.24
CA TYR A 296 3.61 -7.16 28.94
C TYR A 296 3.68 -6.39 30.26
N ASP A 297 3.69 -7.09 31.38
CA ASP A 297 3.80 -6.48 32.72
C ASP A 297 2.81 -5.32 32.99
N GLY A 298 1.61 -5.42 32.42
CA GLY A 298 0.56 -4.40 32.53
C GLY A 298 0.63 -3.31 31.45
N GLU A 299 1.64 -3.28 30.61
CA GLU A 299 1.79 -2.33 29.51
C GLU A 299 1.33 -2.92 28.17
N MET A 300 0.62 -2.12 27.38
CA MET A 300 0.13 -2.57 26.08
C MET A 300 1.18 -2.37 25.01
N PHE A 301 1.52 -3.45 24.34
CA PHE A 301 2.23 -3.45 23.07
C PHE A 301 1.21 -3.37 21.93
N VAL A 302 1.45 -2.50 20.96
CA VAL A 302 0.61 -2.33 19.77
C VAL A 302 1.40 -2.65 18.50
N CYS A 303 0.76 -3.33 17.57
CA CYS A 303 1.33 -3.67 16.27
C CYS A 303 0.26 -3.53 15.20
N GLN A 304 0.46 -2.68 14.22
CA GLN A 304 -0.42 -2.45 13.09
C GLN A 304 0.22 -2.98 11.82
N ILE A 305 -0.51 -3.82 11.09
CA ILE A 305 -0.05 -4.42 9.84
C ILE A 305 -0.67 -3.70 8.65
N TYR A 306 0.16 -3.37 7.67
CA TYR A 306 -0.28 -2.87 6.38
C TYR A 306 0.50 -3.58 5.26
N VAL A 307 -0.04 -4.68 4.79
CA VAL A 307 0.56 -5.60 3.79
C VAL A 307 1.95 -6.09 4.21
N ASP A 308 3.03 -5.48 3.70
CA ASP A 308 4.44 -5.75 4.00
C ASP A 308 5.03 -4.83 5.08
N ASP A 309 4.41 -3.68 5.32
CA ASP A 309 4.78 -2.74 6.36
C ASP A 309 4.18 -3.10 7.72
N ILE A 310 4.98 -3.02 8.78
CA ILE A 310 4.54 -3.25 10.15
C ILE A 310 4.99 -2.08 11.03
N ILE A 311 4.01 -1.41 11.66
CA ILE A 311 4.25 -0.38 12.66
C ILE A 311 4.02 -0.99 14.05
N PHE A 312 4.92 -0.76 14.98
CA PHE A 312 4.79 -1.32 16.31
C PHE A 312 5.46 -0.47 17.38
N GLY A 313 5.06 -0.66 18.63
CA GLY A 313 5.65 0.02 19.77
C GLY A 313 5.08 -0.40 21.10
N CYS A 314 5.81 -0.07 22.16
CA CYS A 314 5.41 -0.23 23.55
C CYS A 314 5.99 0.94 24.35
N THR A 315 5.41 1.25 25.51
CA THR A 315 5.97 2.21 26.48
C THR A 315 7.37 1.79 26.93
N ASN A 316 7.60 0.49 27.08
CA ASN A 316 8.92 -0.07 27.37
C ASN A 316 9.61 -0.50 26.08
N GLN A 317 10.65 0.23 25.70
CA GLN A 317 11.43 0.00 24.47
C GLN A 317 11.98 -1.42 24.34
N LYS A 318 12.31 -2.09 25.46
CA LYS A 318 12.81 -3.46 25.48
C LYS A 318 11.89 -4.42 24.73
N TYR A 319 10.57 -4.31 24.91
CA TYR A 319 9.60 -5.17 24.22
C TYR A 319 9.51 -4.87 22.74
N SER A 320 9.75 -3.63 22.33
CA SER A 320 9.85 -3.27 20.91
C SER A 320 11.08 -3.89 20.26
N GLU A 321 12.21 -3.90 20.94
CA GLU A 321 13.44 -4.55 20.46
C GLU A 321 13.28 -6.08 20.38
N GLU A 322 12.71 -6.71 21.42
CA GLU A 322 12.42 -8.15 21.43
C GLU A 322 11.48 -8.56 20.28
N PHE A 323 10.46 -7.74 20.00
CA PHE A 323 9.57 -7.97 18.86
C PHE A 323 10.31 -7.87 17.54
N GLY A 324 11.18 -6.88 17.37
CA GLY A 324 12.02 -6.73 16.18
C GLY A 324 12.88 -7.97 15.92
N TYR A 325 13.56 -8.50 16.92
CA TYR A 325 14.36 -9.72 16.82
C TYR A 325 13.49 -10.94 16.48
N MET A 326 12.36 -11.11 17.18
CA MET A 326 11.43 -12.21 16.95
C MET A 326 10.92 -12.26 15.49
N MET A 327 10.63 -11.11 14.92
CA MET A 327 10.17 -10.98 13.53
C MET A 327 11.29 -11.27 12.54
N GLN A 328 12.51 -10.77 12.79
CA GLN A 328 13.68 -11.00 11.94
C GLN A 328 14.18 -12.45 11.95
N GLU A 329 13.96 -13.19 13.03
CA GLU A 329 14.23 -14.64 13.09
C GLU A 329 13.27 -15.43 12.19
N GLN A 330 12.03 -14.98 12.04
CA GLN A 330 11.01 -15.69 11.27
C GLN A 330 10.99 -15.30 9.80
N TYR A 331 11.19 -14.03 9.48
CA TYR A 331 11.07 -13.48 8.15
C TYR A 331 12.31 -12.65 7.77
N GLN A 332 12.60 -12.60 6.48
CA GLN A 332 13.62 -11.65 6.00
C GLN A 332 13.04 -10.24 6.04
N MET A 333 13.50 -9.42 6.97
CA MET A 333 12.97 -8.09 7.22
C MET A 333 14.05 -7.02 7.21
N SER A 334 13.65 -5.82 6.80
CA SER A 334 14.43 -4.61 6.99
C SER A 334 13.89 -3.83 8.18
N MET A 335 14.72 -3.65 9.22
CA MET A 335 14.39 -2.76 10.32
C MET A 335 14.63 -1.33 9.87
N MET A 336 13.57 -0.53 9.74
CA MET A 336 13.66 0.85 9.27
C MET A 336 13.89 1.85 10.41
N GLY A 337 13.87 1.35 11.66
CA GLY A 337 14.05 2.16 12.87
C GLY A 337 12.77 2.89 13.28
N GLU A 338 12.93 4.09 13.82
CA GLU A 338 11.82 4.94 14.22
C GLU A 338 10.92 5.29 13.03
N LEU A 339 9.60 5.28 13.24
CA LEU A 339 8.61 5.59 12.20
C LEU A 339 8.77 7.03 11.71
N LYS A 340 9.15 7.20 10.45
CA LYS A 340 9.37 8.51 9.79
C LYS A 340 8.48 8.73 8.58
N PHE A 341 8.20 7.69 7.81
CA PHE A 341 7.40 7.76 6.60
C PHE A 341 6.43 6.59 6.55
N PHE A 342 5.16 6.86 6.32
CA PHE A 342 4.15 5.83 6.18
C PHE A 342 2.98 6.30 5.34
N LEU A 343 2.62 5.56 4.30
CA LEU A 343 1.50 5.87 3.39
C LEU A 343 1.49 7.32 2.88
N GLY A 344 2.66 7.83 2.49
CA GLY A 344 2.80 9.21 2.03
C GLY A 344 2.77 10.26 3.15
N LEU A 345 2.57 9.86 4.39
CA LEU A 345 2.71 10.73 5.56
C LEU A 345 4.17 10.78 6.00
N GLN A 346 4.65 11.98 6.27
CA GLN A 346 5.92 12.21 6.97
C GLN A 346 5.62 12.39 8.45
N ILE A 347 6.20 11.56 9.29
CA ILE A 347 5.93 11.49 10.72
C ILE A 347 7.19 11.88 11.48
N ARG A 348 7.05 12.81 12.40
CA ARG A 348 8.14 13.23 13.29
C ARG A 348 7.68 13.08 14.73
N GLN A 349 8.24 12.13 15.43
CA GLN A 349 7.94 11.86 16.83
C GLN A 349 8.82 12.75 17.70
N GLN A 350 8.22 13.50 18.61
CA GLN A 350 8.89 14.42 19.54
C GLN A 350 8.33 14.22 20.96
N ARG A 351 9.04 14.70 21.98
CA ARG A 351 8.59 14.57 23.39
C ARG A 351 7.25 15.26 23.67
N ASN A 352 6.93 16.30 22.92
CA ASN A 352 5.73 17.13 23.10
C ASN A 352 4.59 16.77 22.11
N GLY A 353 4.80 15.78 21.25
CA GLY A 353 3.79 15.39 20.30
C GLY A 353 4.33 14.69 19.05
N ILE A 354 3.41 14.23 18.21
CA ILE A 354 3.71 13.65 16.89
C ILE A 354 3.28 14.67 15.83
N PHE A 355 4.25 15.13 15.04
CA PHE A 355 3.99 15.99 13.90
C PHE A 355 3.82 15.15 12.63
N ILE A 356 2.75 15.41 11.88
CA ILE A 356 2.41 14.70 10.63
C ILE A 356 2.37 15.71 9.50
N SER A 357 3.02 15.42 8.38
CA SER A 357 3.01 16.26 7.18
C SER A 357 2.97 15.43 5.90
N GLN A 358 2.63 16.07 4.79
CA GLN A 358 2.67 15.52 3.44
C GLN A 358 3.50 16.40 2.50
N GLU A 359 4.59 16.96 2.99
CA GLU A 359 5.39 17.96 2.27
C GLU A 359 5.91 17.42 0.93
N LYS A 360 6.43 16.18 0.91
CA LYS A 360 6.92 15.53 -0.32
C LYS A 360 5.79 15.40 -1.34
N TYR A 361 4.65 14.85 -0.92
CA TYR A 361 3.48 14.69 -1.78
C TYR A 361 3.00 16.01 -2.38
N LEU A 362 2.93 17.07 -1.57
CA LEU A 362 2.54 18.40 -2.04
C LEU A 362 3.54 18.96 -3.06
N LYS A 363 4.84 18.80 -2.83
CA LYS A 363 5.87 19.21 -3.79
C LYS A 363 5.76 18.45 -5.12
N ASP A 364 5.53 17.13 -5.05
CA ASP A 364 5.34 16.30 -6.24
C ASP A 364 4.07 16.67 -7.01
N CYS A 365 2.97 16.98 -6.32
CA CYS A 365 1.75 17.51 -6.94
C CYS A 365 2.00 18.85 -7.65
N LEU A 366 2.66 19.79 -6.99
CA LEU A 366 2.99 21.09 -7.60
C LEU A 366 3.86 20.92 -8.84
N LYS A 367 4.83 20.01 -8.78
CA LYS A 367 5.70 19.66 -9.91
C LYS A 367 4.90 19.05 -11.06
N LYS A 368 4.02 18.08 -10.77
CA LYS A 368 3.18 17.41 -11.76
C LYS A 368 2.30 18.37 -12.53
N PHE A 369 1.79 19.42 -11.86
CA PHE A 369 0.91 20.43 -12.47
C PHE A 369 1.65 21.70 -12.92
N GLY A 370 2.99 21.74 -12.88
CA GLY A 370 3.79 22.89 -13.30
C GLY A 370 3.57 24.14 -12.44
N MET A 371 3.23 23.96 -11.15
CA MET A 371 2.88 25.05 -10.21
C MET A 371 3.99 25.32 -9.18
N GLN A 372 5.20 24.82 -9.38
CA GLN A 372 6.30 24.92 -8.39
C GLN A 372 6.64 26.38 -8.03
N ASP A 373 6.59 27.28 -9.03
CA ASP A 373 6.96 28.70 -8.87
C ASP A 373 5.74 29.62 -8.71
N CYS A 374 4.54 29.04 -8.54
CA CYS A 374 3.33 29.82 -8.36
C CYS A 374 3.29 30.46 -6.97
N LYS A 375 2.82 31.71 -6.91
CA LYS A 375 2.59 32.40 -5.63
C LYS A 375 1.42 31.73 -4.90
N GLY A 376 1.65 31.32 -3.65
CA GLY A 376 0.61 30.78 -2.79
C GLY A 376 -0.47 31.81 -2.44
N PHE A 377 -1.70 31.32 -2.22
CA PHE A 377 -2.78 32.11 -1.65
C PHE A 377 -2.76 32.00 -0.12
N THR A 378 -3.27 33.02 0.57
CA THR A 378 -3.36 33.04 2.04
C THR A 378 -4.48 32.13 2.58
N THR A 379 -5.47 31.81 1.74
CA THR A 379 -6.57 30.89 2.07
C THR A 379 -6.75 29.84 0.97
N PRO A 380 -7.11 28.59 1.31
CA PRO A 380 -7.23 27.50 0.34
C PRO A 380 -8.41 27.66 -0.63
N MET A 381 -9.44 28.43 -0.26
CA MET A 381 -10.65 28.64 -1.05
C MET A 381 -10.97 30.12 -1.16
N LEU A 382 -11.17 30.58 -2.38
CA LEU A 382 -11.59 31.97 -2.64
C LEU A 382 -13.08 32.15 -2.36
N ALA A 383 -13.47 33.33 -1.88
CA ALA A 383 -14.88 33.69 -1.61
C ALA A 383 -15.79 33.57 -2.86
N LYS A 384 -15.22 33.76 -4.05
CA LYS A 384 -15.89 33.55 -5.34
C LYS A 384 -15.21 32.38 -6.07
N HIS A 385 -15.62 31.16 -5.75
CA HIS A 385 -15.19 29.97 -6.45
C HIS A 385 -16.27 29.46 -7.41
N HIS A 386 -15.85 28.75 -8.45
CA HIS A 386 -16.75 28.13 -9.44
C HIS A 386 -17.05 26.66 -9.13
N LEU A 387 -16.77 26.19 -7.91
CA LEU A 387 -17.09 24.83 -7.49
C LEU A 387 -18.60 24.73 -7.27
N GLY A 388 -19.25 23.80 -7.98
CA GLY A 388 -20.65 23.43 -7.77
C GLY A 388 -20.79 22.37 -6.68
N PRO A 389 -22.03 21.97 -6.36
CA PRO A 389 -22.30 20.79 -5.54
C PRO A 389 -21.64 19.55 -6.16
N ASP A 390 -21.15 18.65 -5.32
CA ASP A 390 -20.69 17.33 -5.78
C ASP A 390 -21.91 16.40 -5.91
N ASP A 391 -22.47 16.33 -7.13
CA ASP A 391 -23.63 15.48 -7.42
C ASP A 391 -23.33 13.98 -7.28
N ASN A 392 -22.05 13.60 -7.30
CA ASN A 392 -21.56 12.23 -7.08
C ASN A 392 -20.98 12.02 -5.69
N GLY A 393 -21.16 13.00 -4.79
CA GLY A 393 -20.66 12.94 -3.42
C GLY A 393 -21.07 11.64 -2.73
N LYS A 394 -20.11 10.97 -2.08
CA LYS A 394 -20.39 9.75 -1.32
C LYS A 394 -21.35 10.06 -0.18
N GLU A 395 -22.25 9.10 0.07
CA GLU A 395 -23.17 9.14 1.21
C GLU A 395 -22.41 9.30 2.53
N PHE A 396 -23.13 9.71 3.59
CA PHE A 396 -22.58 9.88 4.93
C PHE A 396 -21.71 8.69 5.33
N ASP A 397 -20.47 8.97 5.64
CA ASP A 397 -19.50 7.96 5.98
C ASP A 397 -19.67 7.51 7.45
N GLN A 398 -19.81 6.22 7.66
CA GLN A 398 -19.91 5.62 9.01
C GLN A 398 -18.58 5.61 9.77
N LYS A 399 -17.56 6.34 9.29
CA LYS A 399 -16.20 6.40 9.86
C LYS A 399 -16.21 6.74 11.35
N LEU A 400 -17.04 7.71 11.75
CA LEU A 400 -17.12 8.13 13.16
C LEU A 400 -17.48 6.97 14.09
N LEU A 401 -18.49 6.17 13.73
CA LEU A 401 -18.90 5.02 14.51
C LEU A 401 -17.87 3.89 14.49
N TRP A 402 -17.26 3.68 13.33
CA TRP A 402 -16.16 2.73 13.19
C TRP A 402 -14.98 3.14 14.08
N MET A 403 -14.58 4.41 14.09
CA MET A 403 -13.52 4.92 14.97
C MET A 403 -13.87 4.75 16.45
N LYS A 404 -15.13 5.08 16.87
CA LYS A 404 -15.62 4.83 18.23
C LYS A 404 -15.45 3.38 18.63
N GLN A 405 -15.81 2.47 17.73
CA GLN A 405 -15.73 1.03 17.98
C GLN A 405 -14.27 0.55 18.02
N THR A 406 -13.43 1.00 17.09
CA THR A 406 -12.00 0.63 17.02
C THR A 406 -11.24 1.03 18.30
N LEU A 407 -11.61 2.14 18.96
CA LEU A 407 -11.04 2.54 20.24
C LEU A 407 -11.21 1.49 21.34
N LYS A 408 -12.20 0.59 21.25
CA LYS A 408 -12.37 -0.53 22.19
C LYS A 408 -11.20 -1.53 22.10
N ASP A 409 -10.63 -1.74 20.92
CA ASP A 409 -9.47 -2.62 20.72
C ASP A 409 -8.22 -2.06 21.44
N TYR A 410 -8.21 -0.74 21.71
CA TYR A 410 -7.21 -0.06 22.54
C TYR A 410 -7.60 0.06 24.04
N GLY A 411 -8.70 -0.60 24.45
CA GLY A 411 -9.19 -0.52 25.83
C GLY A 411 -9.92 0.79 26.18
N ILE A 412 -10.20 1.66 25.21
CA ILE A 412 -10.88 2.94 25.38
C ILE A 412 -12.38 2.78 25.10
N HIS A 413 -13.21 2.93 26.12
CA HIS A 413 -14.64 2.78 26.04
C HIS A 413 -15.36 4.13 26.12
N LEU A 414 -15.84 4.65 24.97
CA LEU A 414 -16.63 5.86 24.89
C LEU A 414 -18.12 5.52 24.98
N LYS A 415 -18.84 6.17 25.90
CA LYS A 415 -20.29 6.03 25.99
C LYS A 415 -20.95 6.64 24.74
N GLN A 416 -20.68 7.91 24.49
CA GLN A 416 -21.19 8.68 23.35
C GLN A 416 -20.04 9.42 22.68
N VAL A 417 -20.20 9.74 21.40
CA VAL A 417 -19.25 10.60 20.67
C VAL A 417 -19.87 11.97 20.49
N PRO A 418 -19.22 13.06 20.96
CA PRO A 418 -19.73 14.40 20.73
C PRO A 418 -19.57 14.78 19.25
N LEU A 419 -20.65 15.26 18.65
CA LEU A 419 -20.68 15.83 17.30
C LEU A 419 -21.08 17.28 17.37
N TYR A 420 -20.17 18.19 17.04
CA TYR A 420 -20.42 19.61 17.08
C TYR A 420 -21.13 20.10 15.81
N CYS A 421 -22.24 20.82 15.96
CA CYS A 421 -23.05 21.32 14.86
C CYS A 421 -23.46 22.78 15.10
N ASP A 422 -23.26 23.62 14.09
CA ASP A 422 -23.63 25.05 14.11
C ASP A 422 -25.07 25.30 13.60
N ASN A 423 -25.74 24.28 13.08
CA ASN A 423 -27.09 24.39 12.52
C ASN A 423 -28.15 23.90 13.50
N GLU A 424 -28.78 24.82 14.22
CA GLU A 424 -29.88 24.51 15.14
C GLU A 424 -31.02 23.73 14.50
N SER A 425 -31.33 23.98 13.22
CA SER A 425 -32.41 23.26 12.53
C SER A 425 -32.06 21.80 12.33
N ALA A 426 -30.81 21.50 11.98
CA ALA A 426 -30.30 20.14 11.85
C ALA A 426 -30.32 19.42 13.21
N ILE A 427 -29.92 20.10 14.29
CA ILE A 427 -29.98 19.58 15.67
C ILE A 427 -31.40 19.24 16.06
N LYS A 428 -32.35 20.14 15.81
CA LYS A 428 -33.77 19.92 16.12
C LYS A 428 -34.36 18.74 15.34
N ILE A 429 -33.95 18.53 14.09
CA ILE A 429 -34.37 17.37 13.27
C ILE A 429 -33.78 16.07 13.83
N ALA A 430 -32.50 16.09 14.20
CA ALA A 430 -31.83 14.90 14.74
C ALA A 430 -32.37 14.48 16.12
N ASN A 431 -32.74 15.44 16.98
CA ASN A 431 -33.29 15.17 18.32
C ASN A 431 -34.80 14.90 18.30
N ASN A 432 -35.50 15.12 17.18
CA ASN A 432 -36.93 14.93 17.15
C ASN A 432 -37.34 13.54 16.60
N PRO A 433 -37.94 12.68 17.41
CA PRO A 433 -38.36 11.33 16.98
C PRO A 433 -39.55 11.35 16.01
N VAL A 434 -40.28 12.48 15.90
CA VAL A 434 -41.47 12.61 15.04
C VAL A 434 -41.13 13.18 13.68
N GLN A 435 -41.52 12.50 12.61
CA GLN A 435 -41.38 13.04 11.23
C GLN A 435 -42.35 14.21 11.04
N HIS A 436 -41.82 15.41 10.98
CA HIS A 436 -42.58 16.59 10.60
C HIS A 436 -42.89 16.61 9.10
N SER A 437 -44.06 17.20 8.74
CA SER A 437 -44.43 17.38 7.33
C SER A 437 -43.38 18.14 6.50
N LYS A 438 -42.59 18.99 7.14
CA LYS A 438 -41.48 19.74 6.54
C LYS A 438 -40.22 18.90 6.24
N THR A 439 -40.12 17.68 6.78
CA THR A 439 -38.98 16.78 6.59
C THR A 439 -39.28 15.60 5.66
N LYS A 440 -40.48 15.57 5.06
CA LYS A 440 -40.88 14.48 4.14
C LYS A 440 -40.07 14.35 2.87
N HIS A 441 -39.32 15.39 2.50
CA HIS A 441 -38.45 15.37 1.33
C HIS A 441 -37.01 14.95 1.68
N ILE A 442 -36.70 14.76 2.99
CA ILE A 442 -35.38 14.27 3.41
C ILE A 442 -35.40 12.77 3.22
N GLU A 443 -34.52 12.27 2.35
CA GLU A 443 -34.38 10.84 2.08
C GLU A 443 -34.00 10.08 3.37
N ILE A 444 -34.39 8.80 3.45
CA ILE A 444 -34.15 7.93 4.61
C ILE A 444 -32.70 7.93 5.06
N ARG A 445 -31.75 8.02 4.10
CA ARG A 445 -30.32 8.10 4.36
C ARG A 445 -29.90 9.26 5.28
N HIS A 446 -30.63 10.36 5.25
CA HIS A 446 -30.37 11.52 6.11
C HIS A 446 -30.93 11.37 7.53
N HIS A 447 -31.66 10.28 7.80
CA HIS A 447 -32.11 9.95 9.15
C HIS A 447 -31.12 9.12 9.95
N PHE A 448 -30.01 8.69 9.34
CA PHE A 448 -28.97 7.90 10.01
C PHE A 448 -28.46 8.58 11.30
N LEU A 449 -28.16 9.86 11.25
CA LEU A 449 -27.69 10.60 12.42
C LEU A 449 -28.71 10.58 13.57
N ARG A 450 -30.00 10.76 13.25
CA ARG A 450 -31.08 10.69 14.24
C ARG A 450 -31.16 9.33 14.92
N ASP A 451 -31.03 8.25 14.15
CA ASP A 451 -31.09 6.89 14.68
C ASP A 451 -29.94 6.62 15.67
N HIS A 452 -28.76 7.18 15.44
CA HIS A 452 -27.61 7.06 16.35
C HIS A 452 -27.68 8.00 17.55
N VAL A 453 -28.36 9.13 17.44
CA VAL A 453 -28.70 9.99 18.59
C VAL A 453 -29.68 9.27 19.50
N VAL A 454 -30.73 8.66 18.93
CA VAL A 454 -31.73 7.88 19.71
C VAL A 454 -31.12 6.65 20.38
N LYS A 455 -30.11 6.00 19.72
CA LYS A 455 -29.37 4.88 20.30
C LYS A 455 -28.31 5.30 21.32
N GLU A 456 -28.18 6.58 21.59
CA GLU A 456 -27.13 7.15 22.45
C GLU A 456 -25.69 6.85 21.98
N ASP A 457 -25.48 6.63 20.69
CA ASP A 457 -24.14 6.48 20.10
C ASP A 457 -23.46 7.82 19.89
N ILE A 458 -24.23 8.85 19.56
CA ILE A 458 -23.77 10.20 19.23
C ILE A 458 -24.52 11.19 20.11
N ASP A 459 -23.81 12.20 20.60
CA ASP A 459 -24.36 13.37 21.27
C ASP A 459 -24.13 14.60 20.40
N ILE A 460 -25.20 15.32 19.99
CA ILE A 460 -25.08 16.50 19.15
C ILE A 460 -25.03 17.74 20.01
N ILE A 461 -23.90 18.40 20.00
CA ILE A 461 -23.62 19.60 20.78
C ILE A 461 -23.67 20.83 19.86
N HIS A 462 -24.49 21.83 20.23
CA HIS A 462 -24.49 23.10 19.52
C HIS A 462 -23.16 23.84 19.71
N VAL A 463 -22.60 24.33 18.59
CA VAL A 463 -21.41 25.18 18.57
C VAL A 463 -21.74 26.48 17.82
N ASN A 464 -21.17 27.58 18.24
CA ASN A 464 -21.33 28.84 17.55
C ASN A 464 -20.66 28.76 16.16
N ILE A 465 -21.27 29.41 15.15
CA ILE A 465 -20.71 29.48 13.78
C ILE A 465 -19.25 29.93 13.78
N GLU A 466 -18.90 30.89 14.64
CA GLU A 466 -17.52 31.42 14.75
C GLU A 466 -16.50 30.39 15.29
N GLU A 467 -16.98 29.35 15.96
CA GLU A 467 -16.19 28.31 16.62
C GLU A 467 -16.26 26.95 15.91
N GLN A 468 -17.02 26.87 14.79
CA GLN A 468 -17.13 25.64 14.02
C GLN A 468 -15.83 25.33 13.28
N LEU A 469 -15.03 24.39 13.82
CA LEU A 469 -13.74 24.02 13.28
C LEU A 469 -13.83 23.38 11.88
N ALA A 470 -14.93 22.68 11.59
CA ALA A 470 -15.12 22.02 10.30
C ALA A 470 -15.29 23.01 9.13
N ASP A 471 -15.61 24.28 9.41
CA ASP A 471 -15.78 25.31 8.38
C ASP A 471 -14.52 25.51 7.54
N ILE A 472 -13.35 25.31 8.12
CA ILE A 472 -12.05 25.45 7.42
C ILE A 472 -11.94 24.47 6.21
N PHE A 473 -12.65 23.34 6.24
CA PHE A 473 -12.62 22.33 5.18
C PHE A 473 -13.76 22.44 4.18
N THR A 474 -14.79 23.23 4.49
CA THR A 474 -16.06 23.24 3.74
C THR A 474 -16.50 24.59 3.26
N LYS A 475 -15.97 25.66 3.82
CA LYS A 475 -16.42 27.04 3.51
C LYS A 475 -15.26 27.94 3.09
N PRO A 476 -15.47 28.87 2.12
CA PRO A 476 -14.51 29.95 1.87
C PRO A 476 -14.49 30.88 3.08
N LEU A 477 -13.35 31.03 3.71
CA LEU A 477 -13.16 31.85 4.90
C LEU A 477 -12.29 33.08 4.57
N ASP A 478 -12.49 34.16 5.29
CA ASP A 478 -11.54 35.26 5.31
C ASP A 478 -10.24 34.81 6.01
N GLU A 479 -9.13 35.48 5.70
CA GLU A 479 -7.80 35.10 6.20
C GLU A 479 -7.72 35.06 7.73
N LYS A 480 -8.34 36.01 8.42
CA LYS A 480 -8.29 36.09 9.88
C LYS A 480 -8.98 34.89 10.53
N ARG A 481 -10.16 34.54 10.05
CA ARG A 481 -10.91 33.36 10.55
C ARG A 481 -10.22 32.06 10.18
N PHE A 482 -9.72 31.96 8.95
CA PHE A 482 -8.94 30.80 8.51
C PHE A 482 -7.74 30.56 9.43
N CYS A 483 -6.92 31.59 9.71
CA CYS A 483 -5.77 31.47 10.58
C CYS A 483 -6.15 31.08 12.02
N LYS A 484 -7.27 31.64 12.55
CA LYS A 484 -7.78 31.25 13.88
C LYS A 484 -8.11 29.77 13.93
N LEU A 485 -8.97 29.27 13.04
CA LEU A 485 -9.40 27.86 13.03
C LEU A 485 -8.24 26.91 12.74
N ARG A 486 -7.31 27.31 11.88
CA ARG A 486 -6.07 26.56 11.62
C ARG A 486 -5.24 26.35 12.89
N CYS A 487 -5.05 27.41 13.67
CA CYS A 487 -4.33 27.33 14.95
C CYS A 487 -5.07 26.44 15.98
N GLU A 488 -6.40 26.58 16.09
CA GLU A 488 -7.21 25.75 16.98
C GLU A 488 -7.18 24.25 16.62
N LEU A 489 -7.01 23.92 15.34
CA LEU A 489 -6.80 22.56 14.85
C LEU A 489 -5.35 22.07 14.97
N ASN A 490 -4.45 22.88 15.52
CA ASN A 490 -2.99 22.60 15.55
C ASN A 490 -2.38 22.31 14.17
N ILE A 491 -2.92 22.93 13.11
CA ILE A 491 -2.33 22.87 11.76
C ILE A 491 -1.24 23.94 11.69
N LEU A 492 0.01 23.51 11.87
CA LEU A 492 1.18 24.36 11.97
C LEU A 492 1.72 24.76 10.59
N GLU A 493 2.42 25.88 10.52
CA GLU A 493 3.25 26.20 9.37
C GLU A 493 4.56 25.42 9.43
N SER A 494 5.08 25.00 8.27
CA SER A 494 6.32 24.23 8.20
C SER A 494 7.53 24.96 8.82
N SER A 495 7.50 26.29 8.80
CA SER A 495 8.51 27.14 9.45
C SER A 495 8.49 27.09 10.99
N ASN A 496 7.38 26.65 11.60
CA ASN A 496 7.20 26.61 13.05
C ASN A 496 7.44 25.22 13.64
N VAL A 497 7.91 24.28 12.83
CA VAL A 497 8.21 22.90 13.22
C VAL A 497 9.72 22.72 13.32
N LEU A 498 10.30 23.29 14.35
CA LEU A 498 11.72 23.12 14.72
C LEU A 498 11.87 22.11 15.86
#